data_85b08315db86544dec4954c8efff818e
#
_entry.id   85b08315db86544dec4954c8efff818e
#
_cell.length_a   1.000
_cell.length_b   1.000
_cell.length_c   1.000
_cell.angle_alpha   90.00
_cell.angle_beta   90.00
_cell.angle_gamma   90.00
#
_symmetry.space_group_name_H-M   'P 1'
#
loop_
_entity.id
_entity.type
_entity.pdbx_description
1 polymer ?
#
loop_
_entity_poly.entity_id
_entity_poly.type
_entity_poly.pdbx_seq_one_letter_code
_entity_poly.pdbx_strand_id
1 'polypeptide(L)'
;MEEWLNLKEKTAIVTGGSSGIGGAIVKELCELGAKVTNADLNEGEFQHENLLFVKTDVSSRDSVENVVTQTLEKFERVDCLINNAGINMPALLVDPKGRHEINDNLFEKMISVNLQGIYLMSQQVSKHFVKQGAGVIINMSSESGLEGSEGQSIYASTKAAVNSLTRSWSKELGKHGIRVVGLAPGIMEETGLRTLAYEESLAYTRSLTVDELREGYSKTSTIPLGRSGKLTEVADAVAYLISNRASYISGVTINIAGGKTRG
;
A
#
# COMPACT_ATOMS: atom_id res chain seq x y z
N MET A 1 13.18 8.20 29.27
CA MET A 1 12.79 8.99 28.08
C MET A 1 11.68 8.19 27.39
N GLU A 2 10.52 8.79 27.14
CA GLU A 2 9.55 8.14 26.24
C GLU A 2 10.22 7.91 24.88
N GLU A 3 10.12 6.69 24.38
CA GLU A 3 10.56 6.38 23.01
C GLU A 3 9.85 7.31 22.04
N TRP A 4 10.59 7.92 21.12
CA TRP A 4 10.06 8.95 20.23
C TRP A 4 8.89 8.45 19.37
N LEU A 5 8.91 7.18 18.94
CA LEU A 5 7.83 6.48 18.31
C LEU A 5 7.40 5.30 19.20
N ASN A 6 6.45 5.52 20.12
CA ASN A 6 5.85 4.47 20.91
C ASN A 6 4.51 4.07 20.29
N LEU A 7 4.39 2.83 19.83
CA LEU A 7 3.18 2.28 19.21
C LEU A 7 2.53 1.16 20.04
N LYS A 8 2.97 0.93 21.28
CA LYS A 8 2.49 -0.17 22.16
C LYS A 8 0.97 -0.20 22.35
N GLU A 9 0.31 0.96 22.32
CA GLU A 9 -1.14 1.08 22.48
C GLU A 9 -1.89 1.03 21.12
N LYS A 10 -1.21 0.78 20.01
CA LYS A 10 -1.82 0.76 18.68
C LYS A 10 -2.08 -0.67 18.22
N THR A 11 -3.26 -0.86 17.63
CA THR A 11 -3.61 -2.06 16.89
C THR A 11 -3.79 -1.69 15.41
N ALA A 12 -3.03 -2.32 14.52
CA ALA A 12 -3.03 -2.05 13.09
C ALA A 12 -3.46 -3.28 12.28
N ILE A 13 -4.24 -3.06 11.22
CA ILE A 13 -4.45 -4.05 10.15
C ILE A 13 -3.62 -3.63 8.95
N VAL A 14 -2.77 -4.52 8.46
CA VAL A 14 -1.95 -4.33 7.24
C VAL A 14 -2.41 -5.32 6.18
N THR A 15 -2.95 -4.82 5.06
CA THR A 15 -3.32 -5.69 3.94
C THR A 15 -2.11 -5.95 3.03
N GLY A 16 -1.95 -7.20 2.56
CA GLY A 16 -0.77 -7.59 1.80
C GLY A 16 0.51 -7.54 2.64
N GLY A 17 0.41 -7.94 3.91
CA GLY A 17 1.48 -7.81 4.90
C GLY A 17 2.48 -8.96 4.94
N SER A 18 2.38 -9.94 4.04
CA SER A 18 3.27 -11.12 4.07
C SER A 18 4.58 -10.92 3.32
N SER A 19 4.71 -9.90 2.48
CA SER A 19 5.91 -9.68 1.68
C SER A 19 6.09 -8.20 1.29
N GLY A 20 7.24 -7.88 0.71
CA GLY A 20 7.53 -6.56 0.14
C GLY A 20 7.32 -5.42 1.14
N ILE A 21 6.71 -4.33 0.68
CA ILE A 21 6.43 -3.14 1.52
C ILE A 21 5.55 -3.51 2.71
N GLY A 22 4.50 -4.33 2.50
CA GLY A 22 3.60 -4.75 3.57
C GLY A 22 4.32 -5.57 4.65
N GLY A 23 5.20 -6.49 4.25
CA GLY A 23 6.02 -7.27 5.18
C GLY A 23 6.97 -6.41 6.00
N ALA A 24 7.61 -5.41 5.38
CA ALA A 24 8.45 -4.45 6.09
C ALA A 24 7.63 -3.62 7.09
N ILE A 25 6.42 -3.18 6.72
CA ILE A 25 5.51 -2.46 7.61
C ILE A 25 5.11 -3.34 8.80
N VAL A 26 4.70 -4.58 8.55
CA VAL A 26 4.30 -5.52 9.62
C VAL A 26 5.43 -5.70 10.62
N LYS A 27 6.65 -5.93 10.11
CA LYS A 27 7.85 -6.12 10.94
C LYS A 27 8.13 -4.87 11.78
N GLU A 28 8.22 -3.71 11.16
CA GLU A 28 8.51 -2.43 11.82
C GLU A 28 7.49 -2.12 12.91
N LEU A 29 6.19 -2.26 12.63
CA LEU A 29 5.15 -1.96 13.60
C LEU A 29 5.18 -2.91 14.81
N CYS A 30 5.46 -4.21 14.58
CA CYS A 30 5.62 -5.18 15.68
C CYS A 30 6.86 -4.84 16.54
N GLU A 31 8.00 -4.50 15.93
CA GLU A 31 9.23 -4.12 16.63
C GLU A 31 9.05 -2.83 17.44
N LEU A 32 8.19 -1.90 17.00
CA LEU A 32 7.78 -0.70 17.73
C LEU A 32 6.68 -0.98 18.79
N GLY A 33 6.32 -2.24 18.98
CA GLY A 33 5.40 -2.70 20.03
C GLY A 33 3.92 -2.65 19.68
N ALA A 34 3.54 -2.31 18.44
CA ALA A 34 2.15 -2.38 18.01
C ALA A 34 1.65 -3.83 17.92
N LYS A 35 0.34 -4.01 18.14
CA LYS A 35 -0.38 -5.24 17.78
C LYS A 35 -0.75 -5.17 16.30
N VAL A 36 -0.41 -6.18 15.52
CA VAL A 36 -0.57 -6.14 14.06
C VAL A 36 -1.35 -7.34 13.56
N THR A 37 -2.37 -7.10 12.75
CA THR A 37 -3.01 -8.14 11.95
C THR A 37 -2.47 -8.06 10.52
N ASN A 38 -1.80 -9.11 10.10
CA ASN A 38 -1.39 -9.32 8.71
C ASN A 38 -2.56 -9.96 7.94
N ALA A 39 -3.18 -9.18 7.07
CA ALA A 39 -4.30 -9.58 6.21
C ALA A 39 -3.78 -9.87 4.80
N ASP A 40 -3.48 -11.13 4.48
CA ASP A 40 -2.91 -11.55 3.21
C ASP A 40 -3.49 -12.88 2.73
N LEU A 41 -3.30 -13.20 1.47
CA LEU A 41 -3.69 -14.51 0.89
C LEU A 41 -2.83 -15.65 1.43
N ASN A 42 -1.56 -15.37 1.74
CA ASN A 42 -0.57 -16.31 2.21
C ASN A 42 0.07 -15.80 3.50
N GLU A 43 0.42 -16.71 4.39
CA GLU A 43 1.18 -16.38 5.59
C GLU A 43 2.63 -16.03 5.22
N GLY A 44 3.16 -14.96 5.82
CA GLY A 44 4.57 -14.56 5.68
C GLY A 44 5.49 -15.35 6.59
N GLU A 45 6.81 -15.22 6.36
CA GLU A 45 7.83 -15.91 7.17
C GLU A 45 8.06 -15.24 8.53
N PHE A 46 7.78 -13.94 8.65
CA PHE A 46 7.98 -13.19 9.89
C PHE A 46 6.97 -13.61 10.96
N GLN A 47 7.47 -13.94 12.15
CA GLN A 47 6.67 -14.33 13.31
C GLN A 47 7.00 -13.40 14.48
N HIS A 48 5.98 -12.99 15.22
CA HIS A 48 6.11 -12.14 16.41
C HIS A 48 4.93 -12.35 17.36
N GLU A 49 5.13 -12.15 18.66
CA GLU A 49 4.06 -12.33 19.67
C GLU A 49 2.86 -11.38 19.47
N ASN A 50 3.11 -10.19 18.94
CA ASN A 50 2.10 -9.18 18.63
C ASN A 50 1.49 -9.33 17.22
N LEU A 51 1.83 -10.38 16.48
CA LEU A 51 1.36 -10.61 15.11
C LEU A 51 0.22 -11.63 15.09
N LEU A 52 -0.88 -11.27 14.42
CA LEU A 52 -1.96 -12.17 14.02
C LEU A 52 -1.98 -12.27 12.50
N PHE A 53 -1.86 -13.47 11.95
CA PHE A 53 -2.14 -13.70 10.54
C PHE A 53 -3.61 -14.07 10.34
N VAL A 54 -4.26 -13.44 9.36
CA VAL A 54 -5.61 -13.80 8.91
C VAL A 54 -5.62 -13.90 7.40
N LYS A 55 -5.89 -15.08 6.87
CA LYS A 55 -6.02 -15.28 5.42
C LYS A 55 -7.15 -14.40 4.88
N THR A 56 -6.80 -13.46 4.00
CA THR A 56 -7.71 -12.41 3.55
C THR A 56 -7.58 -12.17 2.06
N ASP A 57 -8.69 -12.28 1.33
CA ASP A 57 -8.86 -11.72 -0.01
C ASP A 57 -9.55 -10.36 0.13
N VAL A 58 -8.83 -9.28 -0.13
CA VAL A 58 -9.35 -7.91 0.01
C VAL A 58 -10.49 -7.61 -0.99
N SER A 59 -10.62 -8.37 -2.07
CA SER A 59 -11.71 -8.23 -3.05
C SER A 59 -13.02 -8.90 -2.59
N SER A 60 -12.99 -9.71 -1.54
CA SER A 60 -14.14 -10.40 -0.97
C SER A 60 -14.65 -9.69 0.29
N ARG A 61 -15.91 -9.26 0.28
CA ARG A 61 -16.55 -8.62 1.44
C ARG A 61 -16.55 -9.51 2.68
N ASP A 62 -16.89 -10.79 2.52
CA ASP A 62 -16.94 -11.73 3.64
C ASP A 62 -15.55 -11.93 4.25
N SER A 63 -14.51 -11.98 3.42
CA SER A 63 -13.13 -12.07 3.87
C SER A 63 -12.68 -10.81 4.62
N VAL A 64 -13.09 -9.64 4.15
CA VAL A 64 -12.83 -8.35 4.80
C VAL A 64 -13.57 -8.24 6.15
N GLU A 65 -14.80 -8.68 6.22
CA GLU A 65 -15.55 -8.71 7.49
C GLU A 65 -14.91 -9.66 8.50
N ASN A 66 -14.46 -10.83 8.04
CA ASN A 66 -13.78 -11.82 8.86
C ASN A 66 -12.48 -11.29 9.48
N VAL A 67 -11.61 -10.65 8.70
CA VAL A 67 -10.33 -10.14 9.25
C VAL A 67 -10.55 -9.06 10.30
N VAL A 68 -11.53 -8.17 10.12
CA VAL A 68 -11.87 -7.15 11.11
C VAL A 68 -12.40 -7.81 12.39
N THR A 69 -13.28 -8.80 12.26
CA THR A 69 -13.82 -9.55 13.39
C THR A 69 -12.71 -10.25 14.18
N GLN A 70 -11.84 -11.02 13.53
CA GLN A 70 -10.73 -11.71 14.20
C GLN A 70 -9.74 -10.75 14.85
N THR A 71 -9.50 -9.58 14.24
CA THR A 71 -8.65 -8.54 14.85
C THR A 71 -9.28 -8.03 16.16
N LEU A 72 -10.58 -7.76 16.17
CA LEU A 72 -11.29 -7.29 17.36
C LEU A 72 -11.39 -8.36 18.43
N GLU A 73 -11.60 -9.61 18.08
CA GLU A 73 -11.61 -10.75 19.02
C GLU A 73 -10.24 -10.93 19.68
N LYS A 74 -9.14 -10.77 18.92
CA LYS A 74 -7.77 -10.97 19.44
C LYS A 74 -7.25 -9.77 20.22
N PHE A 75 -7.50 -8.56 19.74
CA PHE A 75 -6.86 -7.33 20.24
C PHE A 75 -7.83 -6.31 20.82
N GLU A 76 -9.15 -6.57 20.76
CA GLU A 76 -10.24 -5.76 21.32
C GLU A 76 -10.47 -4.40 20.66
N ARG A 77 -9.55 -3.96 19.81
CA ARG A 77 -9.61 -2.66 19.12
C ARG A 77 -8.89 -2.68 17.76
N VAL A 78 -9.18 -1.69 16.94
CA VAL A 78 -8.40 -1.32 15.74
C VAL A 78 -8.17 0.17 15.79
N ASP A 79 -6.92 0.63 15.59
CA ASP A 79 -6.54 2.05 15.56
C ASP A 79 -6.09 2.50 14.19
N CYS A 80 -5.52 1.58 13.42
CA CYS A 80 -4.90 1.88 12.14
C CYS A 80 -5.28 0.85 11.08
N LEU A 81 -5.54 1.31 9.87
CA LEU A 81 -5.66 0.48 8.67
C LEU A 81 -4.60 0.90 7.66
N ILE A 82 -3.80 -0.04 7.21
CA ILE A 82 -2.81 0.16 6.15
C ILE A 82 -3.29 -0.63 4.92
N ASN A 83 -3.88 0.07 3.96
CA ASN A 83 -4.30 -0.47 2.67
C ASN A 83 -3.09 -0.58 1.75
N ASN A 84 -2.35 -1.68 1.85
CA ASN A 84 -1.15 -1.93 1.08
C ASN A 84 -1.34 -3.01 -0.01
N ALA A 85 -2.24 -3.97 0.18
CA ALA A 85 -2.51 -5.00 -0.82
C ALA A 85 -2.75 -4.41 -2.21
N GLY A 86 -2.09 -4.96 -3.21
CA GLY A 86 -2.21 -4.51 -4.59
C GLY A 86 -1.45 -5.41 -5.56
N ILE A 87 -1.83 -5.34 -6.81
CA ILE A 87 -1.18 -6.04 -7.93
C ILE A 87 -0.83 -5.06 -9.03
N ASN A 88 0.20 -5.37 -9.78
CA ASN A 88 0.60 -4.63 -10.97
C ASN A 88 0.89 -5.61 -12.11
N MET A 89 0.16 -5.46 -13.20
CA MET A 89 0.26 -6.32 -14.38
C MET A 89 0.51 -5.42 -15.59
N PRO A 90 1.79 -5.26 -16.02
CA PRO A 90 2.13 -4.39 -17.14
C PRO A 90 1.51 -4.87 -18.45
N ALA A 91 0.83 -3.97 -19.15
CA ALA A 91 0.25 -4.21 -20.47
C ALA A 91 0.00 -2.88 -21.19
N LEU A 92 -0.03 -2.92 -22.52
CA LEU A 92 -0.31 -1.79 -23.39
C LEU A 92 -1.81 -1.67 -23.68
N LEU A 93 -2.31 -0.45 -23.89
CA LEU A 93 -3.69 -0.25 -24.34
C LEU A 93 -3.96 -0.95 -25.68
N VAL A 94 -3.01 -0.83 -26.60
CA VAL A 94 -2.98 -1.57 -27.86
C VAL A 94 -1.56 -2.11 -28.04
N ASP A 95 -1.42 -3.40 -28.24
CA ASP A 95 -0.15 -4.03 -28.58
C ASP A 95 -0.18 -4.57 -30.02
N PRO A 96 0.53 -3.93 -30.97
CA PRO A 96 0.54 -4.39 -32.37
C PRO A 96 1.03 -5.83 -32.56
N LYS A 97 1.74 -6.38 -31.56
CA LYS A 97 2.23 -7.76 -31.60
C LYS A 97 1.32 -8.73 -30.84
N GLY A 98 0.28 -8.23 -30.16
CA GLY A 98 -0.71 -9.01 -29.45
C GLY A 98 -0.19 -9.86 -28.27
N ARG A 99 0.93 -9.47 -27.65
CA ARG A 99 1.56 -10.24 -26.56
C ARG A 99 1.15 -9.76 -25.17
N HIS A 100 1.11 -8.44 -24.97
CA HIS A 100 0.86 -7.78 -23.70
C HIS A 100 -0.16 -6.65 -23.86
N GLU A 101 -1.35 -6.99 -24.37
CA GLU A 101 -2.48 -6.06 -24.48
C GLU A 101 -3.40 -6.19 -23.28
N ILE A 102 -3.95 -5.06 -22.83
CA ILE A 102 -4.93 -5.02 -21.76
C ILE A 102 -6.19 -5.77 -22.21
N ASN A 103 -6.60 -6.76 -21.46
CA ASN A 103 -7.88 -7.45 -21.64
C ASN A 103 -8.80 -7.25 -20.42
N ASP A 104 -10.06 -7.62 -20.55
CA ASP A 104 -11.08 -7.39 -19.52
C ASP A 104 -10.72 -8.07 -18.19
N ASN A 105 -10.18 -9.28 -18.21
CA ASN A 105 -9.76 -10.00 -17.00
C ASN A 105 -8.65 -9.25 -16.24
N LEU A 106 -7.65 -8.73 -16.96
CA LEU A 106 -6.56 -7.95 -16.37
C LEU A 106 -7.11 -6.65 -15.77
N PHE A 107 -7.97 -5.96 -16.51
CA PHE A 107 -8.63 -4.75 -16.06
C PHE A 107 -9.44 -5.00 -14.77
N GLU A 108 -10.37 -5.94 -14.81
CA GLU A 108 -11.25 -6.27 -13.69
C GLU A 108 -10.45 -6.70 -12.45
N LYS A 109 -9.42 -7.53 -12.63
CA LYS A 109 -8.59 -8.00 -11.53
C LYS A 109 -7.84 -6.85 -10.83
N MET A 110 -7.25 -5.92 -11.61
CA MET A 110 -6.59 -4.75 -11.03
C MET A 110 -7.56 -3.81 -10.32
N ILE A 111 -8.74 -3.56 -10.89
CA ILE A 111 -9.79 -2.76 -10.24
C ILE A 111 -10.26 -3.43 -8.95
N SER A 112 -10.54 -4.73 -8.99
CA SER A 112 -11.05 -5.48 -7.84
C SER A 112 -10.06 -5.46 -6.66
N VAL A 113 -8.79 -5.72 -6.89
CA VAL A 113 -7.80 -5.74 -5.81
C VAL A 113 -7.41 -4.32 -5.39
N ASN A 114 -6.97 -3.47 -6.35
CA ASN A 114 -6.31 -2.21 -6.03
C ASN A 114 -7.28 -1.08 -5.63
N LEU A 115 -8.56 -1.18 -6.03
CA LEU A 115 -9.53 -0.11 -5.77
C LEU A 115 -10.69 -0.62 -4.91
N GLN A 116 -11.37 -1.69 -5.33
CA GLN A 116 -12.48 -2.24 -4.55
C GLN A 116 -12.01 -2.77 -3.20
N GLY A 117 -10.84 -3.44 -3.13
CA GLY A 117 -10.26 -3.93 -1.88
C GLY A 117 -10.03 -2.80 -0.87
N ILE A 118 -9.44 -1.69 -1.31
CA ILE A 118 -9.25 -0.49 -0.47
C ILE A 118 -10.58 0.05 0.03
N TYR A 119 -11.60 0.13 -0.84
CA TYR A 119 -12.93 0.57 -0.46
C TYR A 119 -13.55 -0.36 0.60
N LEU A 120 -13.53 -1.67 0.38
CA LEU A 120 -14.15 -2.64 1.29
C LEU A 120 -13.49 -2.59 2.68
N MET A 121 -12.15 -2.63 2.74
CA MET A 121 -11.39 -2.56 3.99
C MET A 121 -11.65 -1.23 4.72
N SER A 122 -11.53 -0.12 4.00
CA SER A 122 -11.74 1.21 4.60
C SER A 122 -13.17 1.38 5.13
N GLN A 123 -14.19 0.94 4.38
CA GLN A 123 -15.58 1.01 4.81
C GLN A 123 -15.81 0.18 6.09
N GLN A 124 -15.32 -1.06 6.12
CA GLN A 124 -15.55 -1.94 7.26
C GLN A 124 -14.83 -1.45 8.52
N VAL A 125 -13.56 -1.07 8.42
CA VAL A 125 -12.79 -0.58 9.57
C VAL A 125 -13.31 0.79 10.04
N SER A 126 -13.71 1.68 9.13
CA SER A 126 -14.24 3.01 9.51
C SER A 126 -15.52 2.96 10.33
N LYS A 127 -16.36 1.92 10.22
CA LYS A 127 -17.51 1.72 11.11
C LYS A 127 -17.10 1.63 12.58
N HIS A 128 -15.94 1.03 12.85
CA HIS A 128 -15.37 0.94 14.20
C HIS A 128 -14.70 2.24 14.60
N PHE A 129 -13.92 2.86 13.72
CA PHE A 129 -13.28 4.16 13.98
C PHE A 129 -14.28 5.27 14.31
N VAL A 130 -15.42 5.33 13.62
CA VAL A 130 -16.48 6.30 13.90
C VAL A 130 -17.06 6.10 15.30
N LYS A 131 -17.31 4.84 15.72
CA LYS A 131 -17.77 4.53 17.08
C LYS A 131 -16.73 4.86 18.15
N GLN A 132 -15.45 4.67 17.81
CA GLN A 132 -14.30 4.92 18.70
C GLN A 132 -13.96 6.42 18.79
N GLY A 133 -14.38 7.24 17.79
CA GLY A 133 -14.05 8.66 17.70
C GLY A 133 -12.59 8.93 17.33
N ALA A 134 -11.87 7.92 16.84
CA ALA A 134 -10.46 8.04 16.42
C ALA A 134 -10.08 6.93 15.45
N GLY A 135 -9.12 7.20 14.56
CA GLY A 135 -8.56 6.21 13.64
C GLY A 135 -7.59 6.81 12.64
N VAL A 136 -6.79 5.95 12.02
CA VAL A 136 -5.87 6.35 10.93
C VAL A 136 -5.98 5.36 9.78
N ILE A 137 -6.20 5.87 8.58
CA ILE A 137 -6.14 5.09 7.35
C ILE A 137 -4.92 5.54 6.55
N ILE A 138 -4.04 4.60 6.22
CA ILE A 138 -2.93 4.81 5.29
C ILE A 138 -3.27 4.08 4.00
N ASN A 139 -3.34 4.82 2.89
CA ASN A 139 -3.59 4.27 1.57
C ASN A 139 -2.29 4.22 0.76
N MET A 140 -1.86 3.02 0.38
CA MET A 140 -0.68 2.85 -0.45
C MET A 140 -1.02 3.17 -1.91
N SER A 141 -0.62 4.37 -2.34
CA SER A 141 -0.66 4.82 -3.73
C SER A 141 0.61 4.37 -4.48
N SER A 142 1.06 5.16 -5.42
CA SER A 142 2.30 5.03 -6.17
C SER A 142 2.63 6.35 -6.86
N GLU A 143 3.90 6.60 -7.16
CA GLU A 143 4.30 7.70 -8.04
C GLU A 143 3.57 7.65 -9.40
N SER A 144 3.32 6.46 -9.94
CA SER A 144 2.58 6.29 -11.20
C SER A 144 1.14 6.80 -11.14
N GLY A 145 0.55 6.86 -9.95
CA GLY A 145 -0.77 7.46 -9.73
C GLY A 145 -0.77 9.00 -9.73
N LEU A 146 0.41 9.63 -9.80
CA LEU A 146 0.59 11.08 -9.87
C LEU A 146 0.95 11.54 -11.29
N GLU A 147 1.81 10.78 -11.99
CA GLU A 147 2.34 11.18 -13.29
C GLU A 147 1.96 10.23 -14.45
N GLY A 148 1.31 9.11 -14.16
CA GLY A 148 1.10 8.04 -15.14
C GLY A 148 2.35 7.16 -15.33
N SER A 149 2.23 6.10 -16.14
CA SER A 149 3.35 5.21 -16.41
C SER A 149 3.08 4.37 -17.65
N GLU A 150 3.99 4.41 -18.63
CA GLU A 150 3.91 3.59 -19.83
C GLU A 150 3.92 2.10 -19.48
N GLY A 151 2.99 1.35 -20.12
CA GLY A 151 2.77 -0.07 -19.83
C GLY A 151 2.05 -0.37 -18.53
N GLN A 152 1.57 0.64 -17.79
CA GLN A 152 0.92 0.48 -16.49
C GLN A 152 -0.34 1.35 -16.35
N SER A 153 -1.02 1.67 -17.43
CA SER A 153 -2.12 2.65 -17.45
C SER A 153 -3.25 2.30 -16.46
N ILE A 154 -3.67 1.04 -16.37
CA ILE A 154 -4.73 0.60 -15.43
C ILE A 154 -4.23 0.66 -13.99
N TYR A 155 -3.01 0.19 -13.72
CA TYR A 155 -2.40 0.32 -12.40
C TYR A 155 -2.30 1.79 -11.97
N ALA A 156 -1.75 2.65 -12.81
CA ALA A 156 -1.65 4.10 -12.56
C ALA A 156 -3.02 4.73 -12.30
N SER A 157 -4.04 4.35 -13.07
CA SER A 157 -5.42 4.82 -12.87
C SER A 157 -5.99 4.41 -11.51
N THR A 158 -5.76 3.14 -11.07
CA THR A 158 -6.17 2.72 -9.72
C THR A 158 -5.47 3.53 -8.63
N LYS A 159 -4.18 3.82 -8.79
CA LYS A 159 -3.41 4.60 -7.80
C LYS A 159 -3.78 6.10 -7.81
N ALA A 160 -4.14 6.66 -8.96
CA ALA A 160 -4.73 8.00 -9.05
C ALA A 160 -6.09 8.08 -8.35
N ALA A 161 -6.95 7.06 -8.51
CA ALA A 161 -8.22 6.95 -7.80
C ALA A 161 -8.00 6.88 -6.27
N VAL A 162 -6.99 6.14 -5.80
CA VAL A 162 -6.60 6.07 -4.37
C VAL A 162 -6.22 7.45 -3.83
N ASN A 163 -5.50 8.27 -4.60
CA ASN A 163 -5.18 9.65 -4.21
C ASN A 163 -6.44 10.51 -4.06
N SER A 164 -7.44 10.32 -4.94
CA SER A 164 -8.74 10.99 -4.85
C SER A 164 -9.54 10.54 -3.64
N LEU A 165 -9.63 9.23 -3.39
CA LEU A 165 -10.30 8.64 -2.22
C LEU A 165 -9.67 9.15 -0.91
N THR A 166 -8.34 9.23 -0.83
CA THR A 166 -7.62 9.78 0.32
C THR A 166 -8.09 11.19 0.66
N ARG A 167 -8.19 12.07 -0.34
CA ARG A 167 -8.68 13.45 -0.15
C ARG A 167 -10.15 13.51 0.22
N SER A 168 -10.99 12.67 -0.38
CA SER A 168 -12.43 12.66 -0.12
C SER A 168 -12.73 12.13 1.27
N TRP A 169 -12.18 10.97 1.61
CA TRP A 169 -12.41 10.33 2.91
C TRP A 169 -11.82 11.13 4.08
N SER A 170 -10.73 11.86 3.88
CA SER A 170 -10.22 12.77 4.91
C SER A 170 -11.23 13.85 5.30
N LYS A 171 -12.01 14.34 4.33
CA LYS A 171 -13.09 15.34 4.56
C LYS A 171 -14.33 14.70 5.19
N GLU A 172 -14.71 13.50 4.72
CA GLU A 172 -15.87 12.78 5.23
C GLU A 172 -15.68 12.33 6.69
N LEU A 173 -14.49 11.80 7.00
CA LEU A 173 -14.19 11.13 8.25
C LEU A 173 -13.52 12.03 9.30
N GLY A 174 -12.97 13.17 8.89
CA GLY A 174 -12.24 14.08 9.78
C GLY A 174 -13.07 14.56 10.98
N LYS A 175 -14.37 14.82 10.80
CA LYS A 175 -15.31 15.18 11.87
C LYS A 175 -15.48 14.07 12.95
N HIS A 176 -15.08 12.86 12.64
CA HIS A 176 -15.09 11.71 13.56
C HIS A 176 -13.69 11.43 14.17
N GLY A 177 -12.76 12.35 14.07
CA GLY A 177 -11.39 12.18 14.58
C GLY A 177 -10.53 11.20 13.77
N ILE A 178 -10.90 10.91 12.53
CA ILE A 178 -10.21 9.93 11.69
C ILE A 178 -9.35 10.66 10.66
N ARG A 179 -8.06 10.29 10.57
CA ARG A 179 -7.13 10.78 9.55
C ARG A 179 -7.04 9.81 8.39
N VAL A 180 -6.89 10.33 7.19
CA VAL A 180 -6.64 9.53 5.97
C VAL A 180 -5.46 10.13 5.24
N VAL A 181 -4.40 9.33 5.04
CA VAL A 181 -3.15 9.76 4.42
C VAL A 181 -2.74 8.78 3.33
N GLY A 182 -2.29 9.29 2.21
CA GLY A 182 -1.71 8.51 1.13
C GLY A 182 -0.19 8.46 1.21
N LEU A 183 0.40 7.35 0.82
CA LEU A 183 1.83 7.23 0.53
C LEU A 183 2.01 6.82 -0.92
N ALA A 184 2.92 7.47 -1.63
CA ALA A 184 3.23 7.19 -3.02
C ALA A 184 4.70 6.77 -3.17
N PRO A 185 5.01 5.48 -2.95
CA PRO A 185 6.34 4.96 -3.21
C PRO A 185 6.71 5.05 -4.70
N GLY A 186 7.96 5.36 -4.96
CA GLY A 186 8.57 5.28 -6.28
C GLY A 186 9.17 3.91 -6.56
N ILE A 187 10.34 3.91 -7.23
CA ILE A 187 11.10 2.69 -7.49
C ILE A 187 11.73 2.22 -6.19
N MET A 188 11.27 1.07 -5.70
CA MET A 188 11.80 0.45 -4.49
C MET A 188 12.74 -0.69 -4.84
N GLU A 189 13.53 -1.14 -3.86
CA GLU A 189 14.26 -2.41 -3.95
C GLU A 189 13.31 -3.59 -4.23
N GLU A 190 13.83 -4.77 -4.42
CA GLU A 190 13.04 -5.93 -4.84
C GLU A 190 11.87 -6.20 -3.90
N THR A 191 10.68 -6.36 -4.49
CA THR A 191 9.42 -6.64 -3.78
C THR A 191 8.77 -7.88 -4.38
N GLY A 192 7.81 -8.49 -3.69
CA GLY A 192 7.02 -9.59 -4.24
C GLY A 192 6.22 -9.23 -5.50
N LEU A 193 5.99 -7.94 -5.77
CA LEU A 193 5.40 -7.46 -7.03
C LEU A 193 6.42 -7.37 -8.17
N ARG A 194 7.71 -7.22 -7.86
CA ARG A 194 8.78 -7.07 -8.83
C ARG A 194 9.42 -8.42 -9.15
N THR A 195 8.61 -9.33 -9.69
CA THR A 195 9.07 -10.63 -10.19
C THR A 195 9.73 -10.50 -11.56
N LEU A 196 10.53 -11.51 -11.98
CA LEU A 196 11.09 -11.53 -13.33
C LEU A 196 10.00 -11.39 -14.41
N ALA A 197 8.87 -12.08 -14.26
CA ALA A 197 7.75 -11.99 -15.20
C ALA A 197 7.16 -10.57 -15.27
N TYR A 198 7.11 -9.85 -14.15
CA TYR A 198 6.73 -8.43 -14.13
C TYR A 198 7.76 -7.57 -14.88
N GLU A 199 9.06 -7.76 -14.61
CA GLU A 199 10.13 -6.98 -15.27
C GLU A 199 10.18 -7.26 -16.77
N GLU A 200 10.02 -8.51 -17.20
CA GLU A 200 9.92 -8.90 -18.63
C GLU A 200 8.73 -8.21 -19.32
N SER A 201 7.56 -8.23 -18.67
CA SER A 201 6.36 -7.57 -19.19
C SER A 201 6.55 -6.06 -19.29
N LEU A 202 7.12 -5.44 -18.25
CA LEU A 202 7.34 -3.99 -18.20
C LEU A 202 8.41 -3.57 -19.22
N ALA A 203 9.51 -4.31 -19.34
CA ALA A 203 10.56 -4.07 -20.33
C ALA A 203 10.01 -4.16 -21.75
N TYR A 204 9.20 -5.21 -22.02
CA TYR A 204 8.53 -5.36 -23.30
C TYR A 204 7.66 -4.13 -23.65
N THR A 205 6.82 -3.67 -22.72
CA THR A 205 5.93 -2.51 -22.96
C THR A 205 6.70 -1.22 -23.25
N ARG A 206 7.95 -1.13 -22.83
CA ARG A 206 8.84 0.05 -22.99
C ARG A 206 9.89 -0.14 -24.09
N SER A 207 9.85 -1.25 -24.82
CA SER A 207 10.85 -1.61 -25.82
C SER A 207 12.28 -1.63 -25.27
N LEU A 208 12.45 -2.13 -24.04
CA LEU A 208 13.71 -2.29 -23.33
C LEU A 208 13.99 -3.77 -23.07
N THR A 209 15.23 -4.10 -22.80
CA THR A 209 15.63 -5.35 -22.16
C THR A 209 15.42 -5.23 -20.63
N VAL A 210 15.36 -6.37 -19.93
CA VAL A 210 15.29 -6.38 -18.46
C VAL A 210 16.51 -5.70 -17.84
N ASP A 211 17.70 -5.88 -18.43
CA ASP A 211 18.94 -5.27 -17.93
C ASP A 211 18.91 -3.73 -18.09
N GLU A 212 18.47 -3.21 -19.23
CA GLU A 212 18.28 -1.77 -19.41
C GLU A 212 17.24 -1.18 -18.46
N LEU A 213 16.16 -1.93 -18.20
CA LEU A 213 15.15 -1.53 -17.21
C LEU A 213 15.77 -1.44 -15.81
N ARG A 214 16.54 -2.45 -15.40
CA ARG A 214 17.23 -2.50 -14.08
C ARG A 214 18.28 -1.42 -13.94
N GLU A 215 19.09 -1.17 -14.98
CA GLU A 215 20.04 -0.05 -14.98
C GLU A 215 19.35 1.30 -14.72
N GLY A 216 18.14 1.49 -15.25
CA GLY A 216 17.35 2.70 -15.03
C GLY A 216 17.06 2.98 -13.54
N TYR A 217 17.02 1.95 -12.68
CA TYR A 217 16.67 2.08 -11.27
C TYR A 217 17.76 2.73 -10.39
N SER A 218 18.97 2.85 -10.89
CA SER A 218 20.10 3.50 -10.19
C SER A 218 20.60 4.78 -10.87
N LYS A 219 20.01 5.18 -12.01
CA LYS A 219 20.42 6.39 -12.73
C LYS A 219 19.86 7.65 -12.07
N THR A 220 20.71 8.63 -11.78
CA THR A 220 20.28 9.95 -11.23
C THR A 220 19.35 10.72 -12.18
N SER A 221 19.40 10.42 -13.47
CA SER A 221 18.43 10.93 -14.46
C SER A 221 17.02 10.37 -14.27
N THR A 222 16.90 9.21 -13.65
CA THR A 222 15.62 8.56 -13.33
C THR A 222 15.22 8.84 -11.89
N ILE A 223 16.14 8.63 -10.93
CA ILE A 223 15.94 8.86 -9.50
C ILE A 223 17.02 9.83 -9.02
N PRO A 224 16.71 11.10 -8.71
CA PRO A 224 17.71 12.09 -8.30
C PRO A 224 18.62 11.64 -7.15
N LEU A 225 18.12 10.85 -6.19
CA LEU A 225 18.94 10.27 -5.13
C LEU A 225 19.88 9.13 -5.59
N GLY A 226 19.82 8.70 -6.87
CA GLY A 226 20.74 7.73 -7.48
C GLY A 226 20.60 6.29 -6.96
N ARG A 227 19.48 5.94 -6.33
CA ARG A 227 19.20 4.60 -5.83
C ARG A 227 17.71 4.31 -5.73
N SER A 228 17.34 3.04 -5.75
CA SER A 228 16.02 2.62 -5.32
C SER A 228 15.79 2.91 -3.82
N GLY A 229 14.55 3.12 -3.42
CA GLY A 229 14.16 3.23 -2.02
C GLY A 229 14.21 1.87 -1.32
N LYS A 230 14.50 1.86 -0.02
CA LYS A 230 14.40 0.65 0.81
C LYS A 230 12.96 0.46 1.28
N LEU A 231 12.55 -0.78 1.49
CA LEU A 231 11.21 -1.09 2.01
C LEU A 231 11.01 -0.50 3.41
N THR A 232 12.07 -0.46 4.23
CA THR A 232 12.07 0.15 5.56
C THR A 232 11.79 1.64 5.53
N GLU A 233 12.21 2.38 4.48
CA GLU A 233 11.94 3.82 4.36
C GLU A 233 10.42 4.11 4.21
N VAL A 234 9.68 3.15 3.64
CA VAL A 234 8.20 3.23 3.60
C VAL A 234 7.59 2.83 4.94
N ALA A 235 8.14 1.80 5.59
CA ALA A 235 7.68 1.33 6.91
C ALA A 235 7.87 2.43 7.97
N ASP A 236 9.02 3.11 8.00
CA ASP A 236 9.31 4.25 8.88
C ASP A 236 8.28 5.37 8.70
N ALA A 237 7.96 5.70 7.44
CA ALA A 237 6.95 6.72 7.15
C ALA A 237 5.55 6.29 7.64
N VAL A 238 5.17 5.03 7.49
CA VAL A 238 3.91 4.49 8.04
C VAL A 238 3.91 4.59 9.57
N ALA A 239 4.98 4.15 10.24
CA ALA A 239 5.11 4.20 11.70
C ALA A 239 4.95 5.64 12.23
N TYR A 240 5.61 6.62 11.59
CA TYR A 240 5.44 8.04 11.91
C TYR A 240 3.99 8.49 11.72
N LEU A 241 3.37 8.18 10.57
CA LEU A 241 2.05 8.68 10.20
C LEU A 241 0.93 8.10 11.05
N ILE A 242 1.04 6.87 11.54
CA ILE A 242 0.05 6.29 12.46
C ILE A 242 0.23 6.75 13.91
N SER A 243 1.38 7.35 14.24
CA SER A 243 1.65 7.88 15.57
C SER A 243 0.86 9.16 15.86
N ASN A 244 0.80 9.53 17.14
CA ASN A 244 0.19 10.79 17.57
C ASN A 244 0.99 12.03 17.12
N ARG A 245 2.25 11.87 16.71
CA ARG A 245 3.11 12.96 16.22
C ARG A 245 2.68 13.50 14.85
N ALA A 246 1.94 12.69 14.08
CA ALA A 246 1.36 13.09 12.80
C ALA A 246 -0.12 13.54 12.91
N SER A 247 -0.56 13.96 14.09
CA SER A 247 -1.98 14.21 14.41
C SER A 247 -2.67 15.26 13.52
N TYR A 248 -1.91 16.13 12.86
CA TYR A 248 -2.46 17.16 11.96
C TYR A 248 -2.23 16.87 10.47
N ILE A 249 -1.72 15.67 10.13
CA ILE A 249 -1.48 15.24 8.75
C ILE A 249 -2.66 14.39 8.28
N SER A 250 -3.47 14.91 7.34
CA SER A 250 -4.61 14.22 6.73
C SER A 250 -4.93 14.82 5.36
N GLY A 251 -5.49 14.03 4.44
CA GLY A 251 -5.94 14.47 3.11
C GLY A 251 -4.82 14.72 2.09
N VAL A 252 -3.61 14.31 2.38
CA VAL A 252 -2.43 14.44 1.51
C VAL A 252 -1.91 13.09 1.06
N THR A 253 -1.24 13.06 -0.07
CA THR A 253 -0.42 11.92 -0.51
C THR A 253 1.05 12.35 -0.48
N ILE A 254 1.87 11.65 0.28
CA ILE A 254 3.30 11.93 0.48
C ILE A 254 4.11 11.03 -0.45
N ASN A 255 5.00 11.66 -1.25
CA ASN A 255 5.91 10.94 -2.13
C ASN A 255 7.09 10.37 -1.37
N ILE A 256 7.38 9.09 -1.60
CA ILE A 256 8.61 8.41 -1.16
C ILE A 256 9.30 7.88 -2.42
N ALA A 257 9.87 8.80 -3.22
CA ALA A 257 10.28 8.51 -4.59
C ALA A 257 11.70 9.01 -4.94
N GLY A 258 12.50 9.40 -3.94
CA GLY A 258 13.88 9.84 -4.17
C GLY A 258 14.02 11.05 -5.10
N GLY A 259 12.97 11.88 -5.19
CA GLY A 259 12.93 13.06 -6.06
C GLY A 259 12.48 12.79 -7.50
N LYS A 260 12.12 11.54 -7.86
CA LYS A 260 11.69 11.15 -9.22
C LYS A 260 10.38 11.83 -9.63
N THR A 261 9.41 11.84 -8.75
CA THR A 261 8.08 12.38 -9.03
C THR A 261 8.00 13.87 -8.75
N ARG A 262 7.38 14.60 -9.66
CA ARG A 262 7.26 16.07 -9.62
C ARG A 262 5.89 16.57 -9.11
N GLY A 263 4.97 15.65 -8.83
CA GLY A 263 3.58 15.95 -8.47
C GLY A 263 3.34 16.26 -7.00
#